data_0fe67978d138d179b1bd484d7a7e84ef
#
_entry.id   0fe67978d138d179b1bd484d7a7e84ef
#
_cell.length_a   1.000
_cell.length_b   1.000
_cell.length_c   1.000
_cell.angle_alpha   90.00
_cell.angle_beta   90.00
_cell.angle_gamma   90.00
#
_symmetry.space_group_name_H-M   'P 1'
#
loop_
_entity.id
_entity.type
_entity.pdbx_description
1 polymer ?
#
loop_
_entity_poly.entity_id
_entity_poly.type
_entity_poly.pdbx_seq_one_letter_code
_entity_poly.pdbx_strand_id
1 'polypeptide(L)'
;IVCPFELTLGFAENAEKNGVEFKFECGVQNIRRENDLYILETEQGEIETRAVINAAGVHADEIHDMLLPHAFTITPRRGEYCLCDKNAGNLVDKTIFQLPTKLGKGILVTPTVHGNLLLGPTAENIEDREDTATTQSGLAFVLEKAGMSVKNVPSRQIITSFSGLRACANRGDFILEESAPNFFEAAGIESPGLTSAPAIGVYVAEMAAKALGLTKKESFNPVRHG
;
A
#
# COMPACT_ATOMS: atom_id res chain seq x y z
N ILE A 1 -9.87 -12.44 -7.21
CA ILE A 1 -9.33 -11.19 -7.78
C ILE A 1 -10.27 -10.06 -7.36
N VAL A 2 -9.72 -8.95 -6.89
CA VAL A 2 -10.44 -7.73 -6.54
C VAL A 2 -9.77 -6.54 -7.22
N CYS A 3 -10.51 -5.45 -7.44
CA CYS A 3 -9.92 -4.18 -7.82
C CYS A 3 -9.35 -3.51 -6.54
N PRO A 4 -8.03 -3.28 -6.42
CA PRO A 4 -7.46 -2.69 -5.22
C PRO A 4 -7.92 -1.24 -5.01
N PHE A 5 -8.14 -0.50 -6.07
CA PHE A 5 -8.66 0.86 -6.02
C PHE A 5 -10.06 0.92 -5.42
N GLU A 6 -11.00 0.11 -5.94
CA GLU A 6 -12.37 0.05 -5.41
C GLU A 6 -12.44 -0.48 -3.97
N LEU A 7 -11.54 -1.42 -3.61
CA LEU A 7 -11.44 -1.90 -2.23
C LEU A 7 -11.02 -0.78 -1.29
N THR A 8 -10.02 0.01 -1.66
CA THR A 8 -9.55 1.15 -0.86
C THR A 8 -10.63 2.21 -0.70
N LEU A 9 -11.31 2.58 -1.81
CA LEU A 9 -12.43 3.51 -1.75
C LEU A 9 -13.57 2.99 -0.86
N GLY A 10 -13.88 1.69 -0.96
CA GLY A 10 -14.92 1.09 -0.14
C GLY A 10 -14.63 1.16 1.36
N PHE A 11 -13.37 0.99 1.78
CA PHE A 11 -12.97 1.21 3.18
C PHE A 11 -13.05 2.68 3.58
N ALA A 12 -12.58 3.58 2.73
CA ALA A 12 -12.60 5.02 3.00
C ALA A 12 -14.03 5.55 3.16
N GLU A 13 -14.93 5.24 2.23
CA GLU A 13 -16.33 5.63 2.29
C GLU A 13 -17.06 5.08 3.54
N ASN A 14 -16.76 3.82 3.90
CA ASN A 14 -17.32 3.24 5.12
C ASN A 14 -16.78 3.91 6.39
N ALA A 15 -15.48 4.25 6.41
CA ALA A 15 -14.86 4.97 7.51
C ALA A 15 -15.46 6.38 7.68
N GLU A 16 -15.60 7.14 6.59
CA GLU A 16 -16.24 8.45 6.58
C GLU A 16 -17.67 8.39 7.13
N LYS A 17 -18.47 7.43 6.65
CA LYS A 17 -19.84 7.20 7.13
C LYS A 17 -19.92 6.91 8.63
N ASN A 18 -18.86 6.40 9.21
CA ASN A 18 -18.74 6.13 10.64
C ASN A 18 -17.98 7.23 11.41
N GLY A 19 -17.77 8.40 10.78
CA GLY A 19 -17.29 9.61 11.43
C GLY A 19 -15.78 9.82 11.36
N VAL A 20 -15.09 9.16 10.43
CA VAL A 20 -13.68 9.47 10.13
C VAL A 20 -13.62 10.70 9.24
N GLU A 21 -12.79 11.66 9.61
CA GLU A 21 -12.49 12.85 8.81
C GLU A 21 -11.23 12.61 7.96
N PHE A 22 -11.32 12.83 6.66
CA PHE A 22 -10.18 12.78 5.75
C PHE A 22 -9.65 14.19 5.48
N LYS A 23 -8.36 14.40 5.70
CA LYS A 23 -7.66 15.65 5.38
C LYS A 23 -6.69 15.38 4.24
N PHE A 24 -7.11 15.73 3.02
CA PHE A 24 -6.28 15.64 1.83
C PHE A 24 -5.36 16.86 1.73
N GLU A 25 -4.23 16.71 1.04
CA GLU A 25 -3.23 17.79 0.89
C GLU A 25 -2.82 18.36 2.26
N CYS A 26 -2.64 17.48 3.25
CA CYS A 26 -2.35 17.82 4.63
C CYS A 26 -1.14 17.00 5.11
N GLY A 27 0.00 17.19 4.44
CA GLY A 27 1.25 16.50 4.75
C GLY A 27 1.73 16.82 6.17
N VAL A 28 2.10 15.79 6.93
CA VAL A 28 2.71 15.92 8.24
C VAL A 28 4.18 16.30 8.05
N GLN A 29 4.59 17.42 8.61
CA GLN A 29 5.95 17.98 8.50
C GLN A 29 6.78 17.73 9.75
N ASN A 30 6.14 17.62 10.91
CA ASN A 30 6.80 17.33 12.18
C ASN A 30 5.80 16.71 13.17
N ILE A 31 6.32 15.95 14.14
CA ILE A 31 5.55 15.40 15.24
C ILE A 31 6.29 15.68 16.54
N ARG A 32 5.60 16.29 17.51
CA ARG A 32 6.11 16.47 18.86
C ARG A 32 5.13 15.95 19.89
N ARG A 33 5.61 15.62 21.07
CA ARG A 33 4.78 15.21 22.18
C ARG A 33 4.78 16.31 23.26
N GLU A 34 3.60 16.76 23.63
CA GLU A 34 3.39 17.70 24.70
C GLU A 34 2.44 17.11 25.74
N ASN A 35 2.93 16.90 26.95
CA ASN A 35 2.22 16.20 28.01
C ASN A 35 1.80 14.78 27.52
N ASP A 36 0.49 14.51 27.43
CA ASP A 36 -0.06 13.23 26.98
C ASP A 36 -0.66 13.30 25.56
N LEU A 37 -0.40 14.38 24.83
CA LEU A 37 -0.90 14.60 23.47
C LEU A 37 0.24 14.61 22.47
N TYR A 38 -0.06 14.20 21.26
CA TYR A 38 0.75 14.42 20.08
C TYR A 38 0.26 15.65 19.35
N ILE A 39 1.21 16.46 18.91
CA ILE A 39 0.96 17.63 18.06
C ILE A 39 1.60 17.33 16.71
N LEU A 40 0.77 17.23 15.69
CA LEU A 40 1.20 17.04 14.31
C LEU A 40 1.21 18.40 13.62
N GLU A 41 2.37 18.85 13.21
CA GLU A 41 2.54 20.05 12.39
C GLU A 41 2.28 19.66 10.94
N THR A 42 1.28 20.26 10.31
CA THR A 42 0.88 19.95 8.95
C THR A 42 0.86 21.19 8.07
N GLU A 43 0.78 21.02 6.76
CA GLU A 43 0.61 22.14 5.82
C GLU A 43 -0.65 22.97 6.06
N GLN A 44 -1.64 22.40 6.75
CA GLN A 44 -2.91 23.06 7.07
C GLN A 44 -3.03 23.52 8.52
N GLY A 45 -1.94 23.47 9.29
CA GLY A 45 -1.88 23.85 10.69
C GLY A 45 -1.65 22.66 11.62
N GLU A 46 -1.77 22.88 12.91
CA GLU A 46 -1.53 21.87 13.93
C GLU A 46 -2.76 21.01 14.20
N ILE A 47 -2.51 19.72 14.43
CA ILE A 47 -3.53 18.76 14.85
C ILE A 47 -3.11 18.15 16.17
N GLU A 48 -3.93 18.31 17.20
CA GLU A 48 -3.73 17.67 18.50
C GLU A 48 -4.45 16.33 18.56
N THR A 49 -3.77 15.30 19.04
CA THR A 49 -4.36 13.96 19.16
C THR A 49 -3.77 13.17 20.32
N ARG A 50 -4.55 12.23 20.87
CA ARG A 50 -4.12 11.30 21.92
C ARG A 50 -3.30 10.12 21.42
N ALA A 51 -3.43 9.80 20.14
CA ALA A 51 -2.69 8.69 19.52
C ALA A 51 -2.40 8.98 18.06
N VAL A 52 -1.33 8.38 17.56
CA VAL A 52 -0.94 8.40 16.15
C VAL A 52 -0.79 6.97 15.65
N ILE A 53 -1.29 6.71 14.45
CA ILE A 53 -1.02 5.48 13.71
C ILE A 53 -0.26 5.87 12.45
N ASN A 54 1.02 5.52 12.40
CA ASN A 54 1.87 5.75 11.24
C ASN A 54 1.63 4.65 10.21
N ALA A 55 0.88 4.98 9.16
CA ALA A 55 0.62 4.11 8.01
C ALA A 55 1.08 4.78 6.70
N ALA A 56 2.20 5.52 6.76
CA ALA A 56 2.68 6.40 5.69
C ALA A 56 3.39 5.68 4.52
N GLY A 57 3.30 4.34 4.44
CA GLY A 57 3.83 3.57 3.31
C GLY A 57 5.33 3.75 3.13
N VAL A 58 5.74 4.26 1.98
CA VAL A 58 7.18 4.48 1.68
C VAL A 58 7.84 5.56 2.53
N HIS A 59 7.06 6.40 3.22
CA HIS A 59 7.54 7.46 4.12
C HIS A 59 7.44 7.10 5.61
N ALA A 60 7.11 5.84 5.95
CA ALA A 60 6.86 5.47 7.33
C ALA A 60 8.07 5.63 8.26
N ASP A 61 9.28 5.39 7.78
CA ASP A 61 10.50 5.63 8.54
C ASP A 61 10.77 7.13 8.76
N GLU A 62 10.45 7.98 7.80
CA GLU A 62 10.56 9.44 7.95
C GLU A 62 9.59 9.97 9.01
N ILE A 63 8.35 9.49 9.02
CA ILE A 63 7.36 9.83 10.07
C ILE A 63 7.82 9.33 11.45
N HIS A 64 8.36 8.12 11.52
CA HIS A 64 8.93 7.57 12.76
C HIS A 64 10.06 8.46 13.30
N ASP A 65 10.98 8.85 12.44
CA ASP A 65 12.18 9.62 12.78
C ASP A 65 11.87 11.07 13.19
N MET A 66 10.67 11.59 12.89
CA MET A 66 10.23 12.89 13.41
C MET A 66 10.09 12.92 14.95
N LEU A 67 9.84 11.77 15.55
CA LEU A 67 9.54 11.67 16.99
C LEU A 67 10.53 10.80 17.76
N LEU A 68 11.05 9.76 17.13
CA LEU A 68 11.81 8.68 17.78
C LEU A 68 13.20 8.49 17.13
N PRO A 69 14.16 7.90 17.83
CA PRO A 69 15.43 7.48 17.22
C PRO A 69 15.18 6.49 16.09
N HIS A 70 15.95 6.61 15.01
CA HIS A 70 15.86 5.72 13.84
C HIS A 70 15.86 4.23 14.23
N ALA A 71 14.84 3.49 13.81
CA ALA A 71 14.65 2.09 14.19
C ALA A 71 14.51 1.14 13.00
N PHE A 72 14.07 1.64 11.85
CA PHE A 72 13.92 0.88 10.61
C PHE A 72 14.04 1.78 9.39
N THR A 73 14.37 1.19 8.25
CA THR A 73 14.49 1.90 6.98
C THR A 73 13.53 1.30 5.98
N ILE A 74 12.80 2.15 5.27
CA ILE A 74 11.95 1.75 4.14
C ILE A 74 12.70 2.03 2.84
N THR A 75 12.87 0.99 2.03
CA THR A 75 13.40 1.10 0.68
C THR A 75 12.26 0.99 -0.31
N PRO A 76 11.96 2.04 -1.10
CA PRO A 76 10.95 1.96 -2.14
C PRO A 76 11.35 0.90 -3.18
N ARG A 77 10.42 -0.02 -3.48
CA ARG A 77 10.63 -1.01 -4.55
C ARG A 77 9.60 -0.81 -5.64
N ARG A 78 10.04 -0.25 -6.75
CA ARG A 78 9.20 0.03 -7.90
C ARG A 78 8.77 -1.24 -8.61
N GLY A 79 7.47 -1.31 -8.91
CA GLY A 79 6.85 -2.36 -9.71
C GLY A 79 6.13 -1.79 -10.89
N GLU A 80 6.66 -2.00 -12.08
CA GLU A 80 6.09 -1.52 -13.34
C GLU A 80 5.17 -2.56 -13.96
N TYR A 81 4.07 -2.11 -14.56
CA TYR A 81 3.04 -2.94 -15.17
C TYR A 81 2.69 -2.48 -16.58
N CYS A 82 2.34 -3.45 -17.43
CA CYS A 82 1.63 -3.21 -18.70
C CYS A 82 0.18 -3.65 -18.55
N LEU A 83 -0.77 -2.77 -18.84
CA LEU A 83 -2.19 -3.09 -18.93
C LEU A 83 -2.57 -3.28 -20.40
N CYS A 84 -3.10 -4.45 -20.72
CA CYS A 84 -3.58 -4.77 -22.07
C CYS A 84 -5.09 -4.54 -22.19
N ASP A 85 -5.53 -4.32 -23.42
CA ASP A 85 -6.94 -4.20 -23.79
C ASP A 85 -7.76 -5.44 -23.39
N LYS A 86 -9.08 -5.29 -23.30
CA LYS A 86 -10.03 -6.37 -22.99
C LYS A 86 -9.99 -7.52 -24.01
N ASN A 87 -9.58 -7.26 -25.25
CA ASN A 87 -9.38 -8.30 -26.27
C ASN A 87 -8.29 -9.32 -25.86
N ALA A 88 -7.38 -8.94 -24.97
CA ALA A 88 -6.39 -9.85 -24.39
C ALA A 88 -6.87 -10.54 -23.09
N GLY A 89 -7.98 -10.11 -22.53
CA GLY A 89 -8.44 -10.52 -21.18
C GLY A 89 -8.69 -12.03 -21.04
N ASN A 90 -9.04 -12.71 -22.14
CA ASN A 90 -9.33 -14.14 -22.15
C ASN A 90 -8.08 -15.02 -22.34
N LEU A 91 -6.87 -14.44 -22.35
CA LEU A 91 -5.63 -15.20 -22.51
C LEU A 91 -5.41 -16.18 -21.36
N VAL A 92 -5.83 -15.81 -20.15
CA VAL A 92 -5.75 -16.63 -18.94
C VAL A 92 -6.99 -16.43 -18.06
N ASP A 93 -7.44 -17.50 -17.40
CA ASP A 93 -8.59 -17.46 -16.46
C ASP A 93 -8.16 -17.21 -15.00
N LYS A 94 -6.90 -17.39 -14.71
CA LYS A 94 -6.30 -17.29 -13.38
C LYS A 94 -5.01 -16.49 -13.45
N THR A 95 -4.59 -15.92 -12.33
CA THR A 95 -3.24 -15.35 -12.23
C THR A 95 -2.20 -16.46 -12.39
N ILE A 96 -1.32 -16.30 -13.36
CA ILE A 96 -0.19 -17.20 -13.62
C ILE A 96 1.02 -16.66 -12.89
N PHE A 97 1.60 -17.48 -12.02
CA PHE A 97 2.85 -17.22 -11.32
C PHE A 97 3.98 -18.05 -11.95
N GLN A 98 5.15 -17.45 -12.03
CA GLN A 98 6.37 -18.22 -12.28
C GLN A 98 6.83 -18.93 -11.00
N LEU A 99 7.64 -19.96 -11.14
CA LEU A 99 8.30 -20.56 -9.98
C LEU A 99 9.16 -19.50 -9.28
N PRO A 100 9.08 -19.38 -7.96
CA PRO A 100 9.88 -18.41 -7.23
C PRO A 100 11.38 -18.60 -7.47
N THR A 101 12.09 -17.50 -7.69
CA THR A 101 13.54 -17.46 -7.77
C THR A 101 14.09 -16.62 -6.62
N LYS A 102 15.41 -16.49 -6.51
CA LYS A 102 16.05 -15.57 -5.55
C LYS A 102 15.59 -14.10 -5.74
N LEU A 103 15.09 -13.75 -6.93
CA LEU A 103 14.57 -12.42 -7.26
C LEU A 103 13.06 -12.26 -7.01
N GLY A 104 12.40 -13.26 -6.40
CA GLY A 104 10.98 -13.24 -6.07
C GLY A 104 10.09 -14.06 -7.02
N LYS A 105 8.81 -13.68 -7.09
CA LYS A 105 7.75 -14.45 -7.80
C LYS A 105 7.74 -14.27 -9.32
N GLY A 106 8.65 -13.46 -9.87
CA GLY A 106 8.70 -13.15 -11.31
C GLY A 106 7.54 -12.27 -11.79
N ILE A 107 7.41 -12.15 -13.11
CA ILE A 107 6.32 -11.40 -13.75
C ILE A 107 5.06 -12.26 -13.76
N LEU A 108 3.97 -11.70 -13.27
CA LEU A 108 2.66 -12.32 -13.25
C LEU A 108 1.89 -11.96 -14.54
N VAL A 109 1.04 -12.87 -14.97
CA VAL A 109 0.01 -12.63 -16.00
C VAL A 109 -1.34 -12.77 -15.31
N THR A 110 -2.09 -11.68 -15.19
CA THR A 110 -3.26 -11.59 -14.32
C THR A 110 -4.47 -11.05 -15.08
N PRO A 111 -5.59 -11.79 -15.14
CA PRO A 111 -6.84 -11.22 -15.63
C PRO A 111 -7.37 -10.22 -14.59
N THR A 112 -7.94 -9.10 -15.06
CA THR A 112 -8.54 -8.11 -14.16
C THR A 112 -10.04 -8.32 -14.01
N VAL A 113 -10.63 -7.74 -12.96
CA VAL A 113 -12.10 -7.79 -12.75
C VAL A 113 -12.89 -7.07 -13.85
N HIS A 114 -12.24 -6.17 -14.57
CA HIS A 114 -12.86 -5.42 -15.67
C HIS A 114 -12.64 -6.05 -17.05
N GLY A 115 -12.04 -7.24 -17.11
CA GLY A 115 -11.81 -7.99 -18.34
C GLY A 115 -10.54 -7.62 -19.11
N ASN A 116 -9.66 -6.83 -18.53
CA ASN A 116 -8.33 -6.55 -19.08
C ASN A 116 -7.31 -7.62 -18.66
N LEU A 117 -6.13 -7.61 -19.28
CA LEU A 117 -4.98 -8.41 -18.86
C LEU A 117 -3.89 -7.51 -18.31
N LEU A 118 -3.34 -7.87 -17.16
CA LEU A 118 -2.26 -7.15 -16.50
C LEU A 118 -0.98 -8.00 -16.51
N LEU A 119 0.12 -7.42 -16.97
CA LEU A 119 1.44 -8.03 -16.99
C LEU A 119 2.36 -7.26 -16.04
N GLY A 120 3.06 -7.94 -15.16
CA GLY A 120 3.92 -7.32 -14.15
C GLY A 120 3.78 -8.00 -12.79
N PRO A 121 4.39 -7.43 -11.75
CA PRO A 121 5.24 -6.24 -11.77
C PRO A 121 6.72 -6.55 -11.95
N THR A 122 7.51 -5.52 -12.25
CA THR A 122 8.97 -5.54 -11.98
C THR A 122 9.24 -5.45 -10.47
N ALA A 123 10.50 -5.54 -10.08
CA ALA A 123 10.92 -5.38 -8.67
C ALA A 123 12.30 -4.74 -8.62
N GLU A 124 12.34 -3.41 -8.61
CA GLU A 124 13.56 -2.60 -8.61
C GLU A 124 13.58 -1.70 -7.37
N ASN A 125 14.63 -1.80 -6.56
CA ASN A 125 14.83 -0.86 -5.47
C ASN A 125 15.29 0.47 -6.05
N ILE A 126 14.67 1.55 -5.61
CA ILE A 126 14.99 2.91 -6.03
C ILE A 126 15.19 3.79 -4.79
N GLU A 127 15.79 4.96 -4.98
CA GLU A 127 16.02 5.92 -3.88
C GLU A 127 14.89 6.93 -3.75
N ASP A 128 14.36 7.39 -4.89
CA ASP A 128 13.30 8.40 -4.94
C ASP A 128 11.95 7.77 -4.57
N ARG A 129 11.37 8.26 -3.48
CA ARG A 129 10.08 7.79 -2.92
C ARG A 129 8.87 8.31 -3.70
N GLU A 130 9.08 9.23 -4.65
CA GLU A 130 8.04 9.81 -5.49
C GLU A 130 8.11 9.32 -6.96
N ASP A 131 9.20 8.62 -7.34
CA ASP A 131 9.36 8.15 -8.73
C ASP A 131 8.45 6.97 -9.05
N THR A 132 7.28 7.29 -9.57
CA THR A 132 6.31 6.34 -10.12
C THR A 132 6.34 6.28 -11.65
N ALA A 133 7.41 6.75 -12.29
CA ALA A 133 7.57 6.64 -13.73
C ALA A 133 7.78 5.18 -14.18
N THR A 134 7.33 4.86 -15.38
CA THR A 134 7.68 3.60 -16.05
C THR A 134 8.89 3.83 -16.96
N THR A 135 9.72 2.79 -17.12
CA THR A 135 10.93 2.83 -17.92
C THR A 135 10.83 1.92 -19.12
N GLN A 136 11.51 2.28 -20.22
CA GLN A 136 11.55 1.43 -21.40
C GLN A 136 12.15 0.04 -21.06
N SER A 137 13.19 0.00 -20.24
CA SER A 137 13.85 -1.25 -19.82
C SER A 137 12.93 -2.12 -18.95
N GLY A 138 12.20 -1.52 -17.99
CA GLY A 138 11.28 -2.23 -17.13
C GLY A 138 10.11 -2.83 -17.91
N LEU A 139 9.50 -2.05 -18.80
CA LEU A 139 8.42 -2.55 -19.64
C LEU A 139 8.88 -3.64 -20.62
N ALA A 140 10.07 -3.51 -21.21
CA ALA A 140 10.65 -4.56 -22.04
C ALA A 140 10.90 -5.85 -21.26
N PHE A 141 11.41 -5.73 -20.03
CA PHE A 141 11.59 -6.86 -19.11
C PHE A 141 10.25 -7.54 -18.76
N VAL A 142 9.20 -6.77 -18.50
CA VAL A 142 7.85 -7.30 -18.24
C VAL A 142 7.40 -8.17 -19.40
N LEU A 143 7.52 -7.69 -20.65
CA LEU A 143 7.08 -8.43 -21.83
C LEU A 143 7.91 -9.67 -22.09
N GLU A 144 9.23 -9.59 -21.96
CA GLU A 144 10.13 -10.74 -22.09
C GLU A 144 9.74 -11.85 -21.09
N LYS A 145 9.62 -11.52 -19.82
CA LYS A 145 9.36 -12.48 -18.75
C LYS A 145 7.92 -13.01 -18.78
N ALA A 146 6.94 -12.21 -19.16
CA ALA A 146 5.58 -12.70 -19.39
C ALA A 146 5.55 -13.82 -20.44
N GLY A 147 6.41 -13.74 -21.47
CA GLY A 147 6.58 -14.77 -22.50
C GLY A 147 7.05 -16.14 -21.98
N MET A 148 7.61 -16.21 -20.78
CA MET A 148 7.94 -17.47 -20.11
C MET A 148 6.70 -18.18 -19.54
N SER A 149 5.63 -17.42 -19.25
CA SER A 149 4.40 -17.92 -18.63
C SER A 149 3.30 -18.20 -19.66
N VAL A 150 3.22 -17.40 -20.71
CA VAL A 150 2.18 -17.51 -21.74
C VAL A 150 2.76 -17.39 -23.15
N LYS A 151 2.20 -18.13 -24.08
CA LYS A 151 2.53 -17.99 -25.50
C LYS A 151 1.83 -16.75 -26.07
N ASN A 152 2.48 -16.07 -27.03
CA ASN A 152 1.90 -14.93 -27.76
C ASN A 152 1.48 -13.77 -26.83
N VAL A 153 2.45 -13.26 -26.06
CA VAL A 153 2.23 -12.04 -25.22
C VAL A 153 1.65 -10.92 -26.08
N PRO A 154 0.50 -10.32 -25.70
CA PRO A 154 -0.23 -9.38 -26.54
C PRO A 154 0.35 -7.97 -26.49
N SER A 155 1.62 -7.79 -26.83
CA SER A 155 2.35 -6.52 -26.73
C SER A 155 1.71 -5.38 -27.55
N ARG A 156 1.05 -5.70 -28.67
CA ARG A 156 0.35 -4.71 -29.50
C ARG A 156 -1.00 -4.27 -28.93
N GLN A 157 -1.46 -4.92 -27.88
CA GLN A 157 -2.74 -4.62 -27.19
C GLN A 157 -2.51 -3.89 -25.86
N ILE A 158 -1.30 -3.42 -25.59
CA ILE A 158 -1.02 -2.59 -24.41
C ILE A 158 -1.69 -1.23 -24.61
N ILE A 159 -2.55 -0.86 -23.69
CA ILE A 159 -3.30 0.41 -23.71
C ILE A 159 -2.68 1.46 -22.78
N THR A 160 -1.98 1.01 -21.72
CA THR A 160 -1.25 1.90 -20.81
C THR A 160 -0.21 1.13 -20.00
N SER A 161 0.68 1.86 -19.36
CA SER A 161 1.61 1.37 -18.34
C SER A 161 1.55 2.25 -17.11
N PHE A 162 1.88 1.68 -15.96
CA PHE A 162 1.96 2.40 -14.69
C PHE A 162 2.93 1.69 -13.75
N SER A 163 3.32 2.36 -12.70
CA SER A 163 4.10 1.76 -11.63
C SER A 163 3.58 2.14 -10.26
N GLY A 164 4.02 1.42 -9.26
CA GLY A 164 3.78 1.72 -7.85
C GLY A 164 4.98 1.33 -7.01
N LEU A 165 5.09 1.95 -5.85
CA LEU A 165 6.19 1.75 -4.90
C LEU A 165 5.73 0.87 -3.74
N ARG A 166 6.47 -0.22 -3.48
CA ARG A 166 6.27 -1.05 -2.29
C ARG A 166 7.16 -0.54 -1.17
N ALA A 167 6.61 -0.47 0.03
CA ALA A 167 7.30 -0.05 1.23
C ALA A 167 8.09 -1.22 1.84
N CYS A 168 9.26 -1.55 1.30
CA CYS A 168 10.05 -2.68 1.76
C CYS A 168 10.87 -2.30 2.99
N ALA A 169 10.54 -2.87 4.16
CA ALA A 169 11.29 -2.64 5.38
C ALA A 169 12.55 -3.53 5.47
N ASN A 170 13.61 -3.00 6.10
CA ASN A 170 14.83 -3.75 6.37
C ASN A 170 14.68 -4.83 7.46
N ARG A 171 13.54 -4.88 8.16
CA ARG A 171 13.22 -5.91 9.16
C ARG A 171 12.69 -7.22 8.56
N GLY A 172 12.33 -7.25 7.27
CA GLY A 172 11.92 -8.45 6.54
C GLY A 172 10.49 -8.92 6.81
N ASP A 173 9.70 -8.19 7.61
CA ASP A 173 8.29 -8.42 7.87
C ASP A 173 7.58 -7.08 8.13
N PHE A 174 6.25 -7.10 8.22
CA PHE A 174 5.44 -5.95 8.59
C PHE A 174 5.79 -5.46 10.00
N ILE A 175 5.85 -4.16 10.17
CA ILE A 175 6.12 -3.50 11.45
C ILE A 175 4.77 -3.07 12.02
N LEU A 176 4.24 -3.85 12.97
CA LEU A 176 2.96 -3.65 13.61
C LEU A 176 3.17 -3.60 15.12
N GLU A 177 3.57 -2.45 15.65
CA GLU A 177 3.98 -2.30 17.05
C GLU A 177 3.62 -0.94 17.62
N GLU A 178 3.61 -0.82 18.95
CA GLU A 178 3.57 0.47 19.65
C GLU A 178 5.00 0.90 19.93
N SER A 179 5.52 1.86 19.16
CA SER A 179 6.91 2.33 19.24
C SER A 179 7.14 3.38 20.34
N ALA A 180 6.08 4.08 20.73
CA ALA A 180 6.05 4.96 21.91
C ALA A 180 4.62 4.94 22.47
N PRO A 181 4.37 5.39 23.72
CA PRO A 181 3.04 5.37 24.30
C PRO A 181 2.00 6.06 23.39
N ASN A 182 1.05 5.28 22.89
CA ASN A 182 0.00 5.69 21.92
C ASN A 182 0.53 6.10 20.53
N PHE A 183 1.76 5.73 20.16
CA PHE A 183 2.29 5.89 18.83
C PHE A 183 2.50 4.51 18.21
N PHE A 184 1.71 4.19 17.20
CA PHE A 184 1.63 2.86 16.59
C PHE A 184 2.18 2.88 15.18
N GLU A 185 2.90 1.83 14.81
CA GLU A 185 3.39 1.59 13.46
C GLU A 185 2.49 0.60 12.72
N ALA A 186 2.19 0.94 11.48
CA ALA A 186 1.66 0.05 10.45
C ALA A 186 2.51 0.23 9.19
N ALA A 187 3.79 -0.15 9.31
CA ALA A 187 4.84 0.17 8.35
C ALA A 187 5.42 -1.09 7.68
N GLY A 188 6.20 -0.90 6.63
CA GLY A 188 6.82 -2.02 5.91
C GLY A 188 5.82 -2.97 5.25
N ILE A 189 4.62 -2.48 4.95
CA ILE A 189 3.54 -3.30 4.40
C ILE A 189 3.69 -3.37 2.88
N GLU A 190 4.37 -4.40 2.43
CA GLU A 190 4.48 -4.79 1.02
C GLU A 190 3.58 -5.99 0.71
N SER A 191 3.87 -6.79 -0.32
CA SER A 191 3.10 -8.00 -0.63
C SER A 191 3.28 -9.07 0.48
N PRO A 192 2.17 -9.61 1.04
CA PRO A 192 0.77 -9.59 0.60
C PRO A 192 -0.12 -8.53 1.30
N GLY A 193 0.32 -7.31 1.45
CA GLY A 193 -0.33 -6.24 2.22
C GLY A 193 -1.81 -6.02 1.88
N LEU A 194 -2.17 -5.98 0.59
CA LEU A 194 -3.56 -5.80 0.19
C LEU A 194 -4.50 -6.88 0.78
N THR A 195 -4.08 -8.13 0.71
CA THR A 195 -4.84 -9.26 1.28
C THR A 195 -4.89 -9.21 2.80
N SER A 196 -3.81 -8.75 3.42
CA SER A 196 -3.65 -8.67 4.87
C SER A 196 -4.26 -7.40 5.48
N ALA A 197 -4.50 -6.35 4.68
CA ALA A 197 -4.94 -5.04 5.15
C ALA A 197 -6.17 -5.07 6.09
N PRO A 198 -7.23 -5.87 5.84
CA PRO A 198 -8.36 -5.95 6.77
C PRO A 198 -7.96 -6.48 8.15
N ALA A 199 -7.09 -7.49 8.19
CA ALA A 199 -6.60 -8.08 9.44
C ALA A 199 -5.64 -7.12 10.16
N ILE A 200 -4.75 -6.46 9.42
CA ILE A 200 -3.85 -5.42 9.95
C ILE A 200 -4.66 -4.28 10.58
N GLY A 201 -5.70 -3.81 9.88
CA GLY A 201 -6.56 -2.75 10.37
C GLY A 201 -7.23 -3.11 11.71
N VAL A 202 -7.76 -4.33 11.83
CA VAL A 202 -8.33 -4.83 13.10
C VAL A 202 -7.26 -4.89 14.19
N TYR A 203 -6.10 -5.47 13.90
CA TYR A 203 -5.01 -5.64 14.87
C TYR A 203 -4.52 -4.29 15.41
N VAL A 204 -4.25 -3.32 14.53
CA VAL A 204 -3.78 -1.98 14.92
C VAL A 204 -4.87 -1.21 15.68
N ALA A 205 -6.13 -1.32 15.26
CA ALA A 205 -7.25 -0.71 15.95
C ALA A 205 -7.44 -1.28 17.37
N GLU A 206 -7.25 -2.58 17.56
CA GLU A 206 -7.31 -3.22 18.89
C GLU A 206 -6.15 -2.78 19.80
N MET A 207 -4.94 -2.63 19.27
CA MET A 207 -3.81 -2.06 20.02
C MET A 207 -4.14 -0.63 20.50
N ALA A 208 -4.56 0.24 19.60
CA ALA A 208 -4.89 1.62 19.91
C ALA A 208 -6.08 1.72 20.89
N ALA A 209 -7.13 0.91 20.68
CA ALA A 209 -8.29 0.89 21.57
C ALA A 209 -7.91 0.46 23.00
N LYS A 210 -7.05 -0.56 23.11
CA LYS A 210 -6.55 -1.03 24.42
C LYS A 210 -5.74 0.04 25.14
N ALA A 211 -4.81 0.69 24.43
CA ALA A 211 -3.95 1.73 25.00
C ALA A 211 -4.76 2.95 25.48
N LEU A 212 -5.78 3.33 24.71
CA LEU A 212 -6.64 4.48 25.01
C LEU A 212 -7.87 4.16 25.90
N GLY A 213 -8.08 2.90 26.28
CA GLY A 213 -9.25 2.47 27.04
C GLY A 213 -10.57 2.65 26.28
N LEU A 214 -10.57 2.50 24.95
CA LEU A 214 -11.76 2.70 24.12
C LEU A 214 -12.61 1.44 24.03
N THR A 215 -13.91 1.63 23.87
CA THR A 215 -14.89 0.57 23.60
C THR A 215 -15.44 0.70 22.18
N LYS A 216 -15.97 -0.41 21.64
CA LYS A 216 -16.62 -0.39 20.32
C LYS A 216 -17.84 0.54 20.33
N LYS A 217 -18.05 1.24 19.21
CA LYS A 217 -19.26 2.05 19.02
C LYS A 217 -20.50 1.16 19.01
N GLU A 218 -21.56 1.60 19.67
CA GLU A 218 -22.86 0.91 19.64
C GLU A 218 -23.55 1.03 18.28
N SER A 219 -23.34 2.13 17.55
CA SER A 219 -23.96 2.48 16.28
C SER A 219 -22.96 2.45 15.12
N PHE A 220 -22.38 1.30 14.82
CA PHE A 220 -21.57 1.13 13.61
C PHE A 220 -22.44 0.78 12.40
N ASN A 221 -22.25 1.48 11.30
CA ASN A 221 -22.92 1.19 10.03
C ASN A 221 -21.98 0.45 9.07
N PRO A 222 -22.19 -0.86 8.82
CA PRO A 222 -21.35 -1.64 7.92
C PRO A 222 -21.65 -1.41 6.42
N VAL A 223 -22.75 -0.69 6.11
CA VAL A 223 -23.22 -0.55 4.73
C VAL A 223 -22.52 0.64 4.07
N ARG A 224 -21.80 0.34 2.98
CA ARG A 224 -21.21 1.34 2.08
C ARG A 224 -22.31 2.17 1.39
N HIS A 225 -22.03 3.43 1.04
CA HIS A 225 -22.83 4.16 0.06
C HIS A 225 -22.74 3.44 -1.29
N GLY A 226 -23.86 3.13 -1.87
CA GLY A 226 -23.95 2.56 -3.23
C GLY A 226 -24.01 3.63 -4.28
#